data_09e32c17f9f3b3ed5365292637270b8b
#
_entry.id   09e32c17f9f3b3ed5365292637270b8b
#
_cell.length_a   1.000
_cell.length_b   1.000
_cell.length_c   1.000
_cell.angle_alpha   90.00
_cell.angle_beta   90.00
_cell.angle_gamma   90.00
#
_symmetry.space_group_name_H-M   'P 1'
#
loop_
_entity.id
_entity.type
_entity.pdbx_description
1 polymer ?
#
loop_
_entity_poly.entity_id
_entity_poly.type
_entity_poly.pdbx_seq_one_letter_code
_entity_poly.pdbx_strand_id
1 'polypeptide(L)'
;MIKTDVIVIGAGAAGLFCATEAGKRGRNVIVFDHAKRLGGKILMSGGGRCNFTNMHTSHENFLSQNPHFCKSALSQYTQWDFISLVNEYGIKHHEKTLGQLFCDDTAKDIVDMLLAECKKAQVDIKNRTEIIDIEFAENRYIVNTSQGAFSSESLVIATGGLSMPKLGATPFGYRIAEQFGIPIIPTKAALVPFTLHEHDKAVIGELSGISVDASASCNNTS
;
A
#
# COMPACT_ATOMS: atom_id res chain seq x y z
N MET A 1 14.14 -19.08 18.16
CA MET A 1 14.14 -18.07 17.08
C MET A 1 13.94 -18.77 15.75
N ILE A 2 12.92 -18.39 15.00
CA ILE A 2 12.62 -18.95 13.67
C ILE A 2 13.44 -18.21 12.64
N LYS A 3 14.11 -18.94 11.73
CA LYS A 3 14.94 -18.38 10.67
C LYS A 3 14.21 -18.42 9.33
N THR A 4 14.30 -17.34 8.55
CA THR A 4 13.75 -17.22 7.19
C THR A 4 14.69 -16.41 6.30
N ASP A 5 14.43 -16.32 5.01
CA ASP A 5 15.26 -15.50 4.10
C ASP A 5 14.77 -14.04 4.11
N VAL A 6 13.47 -13.83 4.08
CA VAL A 6 12.87 -12.51 4.00
C VAL A 6 11.76 -12.34 5.04
N ILE A 7 11.78 -11.23 5.76
CA ILE A 7 10.67 -10.76 6.57
C ILE A 7 10.09 -9.52 5.90
N VAL A 8 8.76 -9.49 5.71
CA VAL A 8 8.01 -8.33 5.22
C VAL A 8 7.09 -7.84 6.32
N ILE A 9 7.16 -6.55 6.66
CA ILE A 9 6.28 -5.93 7.65
C ILE A 9 5.23 -5.10 6.94
N GLY A 10 3.98 -5.51 7.07
CA GLY A 10 2.80 -4.93 6.41
C GLY A 10 2.25 -5.81 5.30
N ALA A 11 1.01 -6.30 5.47
CA ALA A 11 0.25 -7.09 4.49
C ALA A 11 -0.76 -6.21 3.71
N GLY A 12 -0.29 -5.07 3.24
CA GLY A 12 -0.96 -4.24 2.24
C GLY A 12 -0.57 -4.62 0.82
N ALA A 13 -0.94 -3.81 -0.18
CA ALA A 13 -0.64 -4.06 -1.59
C ALA A 13 0.86 -4.30 -1.82
N ALA A 14 1.71 -3.40 -1.34
CA ALA A 14 3.16 -3.49 -1.54
C ALA A 14 3.77 -4.72 -0.86
N GLY A 15 3.36 -5.01 0.39
CA GLY A 15 3.92 -6.14 1.14
C GLY A 15 3.51 -7.49 0.59
N LEU A 16 2.23 -7.68 0.26
CA LEU A 16 1.75 -8.94 -0.34
C LEU A 16 2.39 -9.18 -1.71
N PHE A 17 2.49 -8.13 -2.53
CA PHE A 17 3.11 -8.23 -3.83
C PHE A 17 4.61 -8.54 -3.73
N CYS A 18 5.35 -7.84 -2.88
CA CYS A 18 6.76 -8.08 -2.63
C CYS A 18 7.01 -9.51 -2.12
N ALA A 19 6.19 -9.97 -1.17
CA ALA A 19 6.31 -11.31 -0.61
C ALA A 19 6.07 -12.39 -1.66
N THR A 20 5.05 -12.21 -2.50
CA THR A 20 4.78 -13.10 -3.65
C THR A 20 5.99 -13.20 -4.58
N GLU A 21 6.56 -12.07 -4.95
CA GLU A 21 7.70 -12.03 -5.87
C GLU A 21 8.98 -12.64 -5.27
N ALA A 22 9.20 -12.46 -3.99
CA ALA A 22 10.30 -13.12 -3.29
C ALA A 22 10.10 -14.65 -3.20
N GLY A 23 8.88 -15.09 -2.88
CA GLY A 23 8.51 -16.51 -2.82
C GLY A 23 8.62 -17.20 -4.19
N LYS A 24 8.15 -16.57 -5.27
CA LYS A 24 8.33 -17.06 -6.65
C LYS A 24 9.80 -17.26 -7.03
N ARG A 25 10.71 -16.54 -6.39
CA ARG A 25 12.18 -16.70 -6.55
C ARG A 25 12.80 -17.73 -5.59
N GLY A 26 11.97 -18.56 -4.95
CA GLY A 26 12.40 -19.63 -4.06
C GLY A 26 12.89 -19.18 -2.68
N ARG A 27 12.52 -17.94 -2.25
CA ARG A 27 12.85 -17.46 -0.90
C ARG A 27 11.77 -17.88 0.10
N ASN A 28 12.22 -18.26 1.31
CA ASN A 28 11.32 -18.45 2.44
C ASN A 28 10.91 -17.08 2.97
N VAL A 29 9.63 -16.77 2.91
CA VAL A 29 9.10 -15.43 3.24
C VAL A 29 8.08 -15.51 4.35
N ILE A 30 8.23 -14.63 5.34
CA ILE A 30 7.22 -14.40 6.39
C ILE A 30 6.73 -12.96 6.28
N VAL A 31 5.42 -12.78 6.28
CA VAL A 31 4.77 -11.46 6.32
C VAL A 31 4.12 -11.27 7.69
N PHE A 32 4.40 -10.15 8.35
CA PHE A 32 3.74 -9.75 9.59
C PHE A 32 2.80 -8.58 9.36
N ASP A 33 1.62 -8.64 9.95
CA ASP A 33 0.71 -7.51 10.01
C ASP A 33 -0.03 -7.49 11.37
N HIS A 34 -0.17 -6.31 11.96
CA HIS A 34 -0.89 -6.15 13.23
C HIS A 34 -2.42 -6.23 13.06
N ALA A 35 -2.92 -5.97 11.86
CA ALA A 35 -4.33 -5.95 11.58
C ALA A 35 -4.97 -7.35 11.60
N LYS A 36 -6.22 -7.42 12.05
CA LYS A 36 -7.05 -8.62 11.93
C LYS A 36 -7.41 -8.90 10.46
N ARG A 37 -7.69 -7.84 9.69
CA ARG A 37 -8.11 -7.91 8.29
C ARG A 37 -7.01 -7.29 7.42
N LEU A 38 -6.46 -8.09 6.52
CA LEU A 38 -5.37 -7.68 5.64
C LEU A 38 -5.87 -6.79 4.50
N GLY A 39 -4.98 -5.99 3.93
CA GLY A 39 -5.31 -5.14 2.79
C GLY A 39 -6.26 -3.98 3.11
N GLY A 40 -6.28 -3.48 4.33
CA GLY A 40 -7.24 -2.47 4.79
C GLY A 40 -7.40 -1.26 3.87
N LYS A 41 -6.30 -0.70 3.36
CA LYS A 41 -6.34 0.43 2.42
C LYS A 41 -6.86 0.02 1.03
N ILE A 42 -6.61 -1.19 0.56
CA ILE A 42 -7.18 -1.72 -0.67
C ILE A 42 -8.70 -1.78 -0.55
N LEU A 43 -9.19 -2.36 0.55
CA LEU A 43 -10.62 -2.54 0.81
C LEU A 43 -11.41 -1.24 0.90
N MET A 44 -10.76 -0.13 1.28
CA MET A 44 -11.38 1.19 1.36
C MET A 44 -11.21 2.02 0.09
N SER A 45 -10.26 1.66 -0.76
CA SER A 45 -9.98 2.42 -1.98
C SER A 45 -11.17 2.36 -2.95
N GLY A 46 -11.33 3.41 -3.73
CA GLY A 46 -12.39 3.49 -4.73
C GLY A 46 -13.82 3.28 -4.18
N GLY A 47 -14.07 3.67 -2.93
CA GLY A 47 -15.38 3.47 -2.31
C GLY A 47 -15.74 1.99 -2.10
N GLY A 48 -14.74 1.13 -1.85
CA GLY A 48 -14.93 -0.31 -1.67
C GLY A 48 -14.87 -1.15 -2.96
N ARG A 49 -14.60 -0.50 -4.10
CA ARG A 49 -14.45 -1.17 -5.41
C ARG A 49 -13.02 -1.21 -5.92
N CYS A 50 -12.07 -0.75 -5.15
CA CYS A 50 -10.65 -0.67 -5.47
C CYS A 50 -10.34 0.02 -6.82
N ASN A 51 -9.91 1.28 -6.80
CA ASN A 51 -9.20 1.83 -7.93
C ASN A 51 -7.83 1.18 -8.00
N PHE A 52 -7.70 0.08 -8.74
CA PHE A 52 -6.51 -0.77 -8.66
C PHE A 52 -5.38 -0.32 -9.59
N THR A 53 -5.68 0.40 -10.66
CA THR A 53 -4.68 1.02 -11.54
C THR A 53 -5.29 2.09 -12.44
N ASN A 54 -4.43 2.73 -13.25
CA ASN A 54 -4.82 3.67 -14.30
C ASN A 54 -4.11 3.31 -15.59
N MET A 55 -4.83 3.22 -16.70
CA MET A 55 -4.29 2.84 -18.02
C MET A 55 -3.23 3.83 -18.54
N HIS A 56 -3.31 5.10 -18.12
CA HIS A 56 -2.40 6.15 -18.55
C HIS A 56 -1.26 6.42 -17.55
N THR A 57 -1.04 5.50 -16.59
CA THR A 57 0.04 5.65 -15.61
C THR A 57 1.40 5.68 -16.29
N SER A 58 2.18 6.71 -15.98
CA SER A 58 3.57 6.86 -16.37
C SER A 58 4.41 7.35 -15.17
N HIS A 59 5.72 7.36 -15.31
CA HIS A 59 6.59 7.88 -14.26
C HIS A 59 6.36 9.38 -13.97
N GLU A 60 5.77 10.14 -14.88
CA GLU A 60 5.46 11.57 -14.74
C GLU A 60 4.32 11.82 -13.73
N ASN A 61 3.50 10.81 -13.46
CA ASN A 61 2.43 10.90 -12.47
C ASN A 61 2.93 10.75 -11.01
N PHE A 62 4.22 10.45 -10.81
CA PHE A 62 4.83 10.26 -9.50
C PHE A 62 5.72 11.44 -9.13
N LEU A 63 5.16 12.38 -8.40
CA LEU A 63 5.84 13.61 -8.02
C LEU A 63 6.82 13.36 -6.86
N SER A 64 8.08 13.68 -7.05
CA SER A 64 9.11 13.63 -6.01
C SER A 64 10.28 14.56 -6.34
N GLN A 65 11.16 14.80 -5.39
CA GLN A 65 12.41 15.54 -5.63
C GLN A 65 13.37 14.79 -6.55
N ASN A 66 13.22 13.46 -6.67
CA ASN A 66 13.94 12.64 -7.62
C ASN A 66 12.96 12.10 -8.68
N PRO A 67 12.79 12.78 -9.83
CA PRO A 67 11.84 12.36 -10.87
C PRO A 67 12.22 11.04 -11.55
N HIS A 68 13.42 10.52 -11.28
CA HIS A 68 13.89 9.25 -11.83
C HIS A 68 13.66 8.05 -10.90
N PHE A 69 13.27 8.28 -9.65
CA PHE A 69 13.20 7.25 -8.61
C PHE A 69 12.33 6.05 -9.02
N CYS A 70 11.16 6.28 -9.60
CA CYS A 70 10.21 5.22 -9.93
C CYS A 70 10.38 4.62 -11.35
N LYS A 71 11.20 5.21 -12.21
CA LYS A 71 11.30 4.82 -13.63
C LYS A 71 11.64 3.35 -13.84
N SER A 72 12.68 2.86 -13.16
CA SER A 72 13.11 1.47 -13.28
C SER A 72 12.03 0.49 -12.79
N ALA A 73 11.39 0.78 -11.66
CA ALA A 73 10.34 -0.08 -11.12
C ALA A 73 9.13 -0.16 -12.06
N LEU A 74 8.66 0.99 -12.55
CA LEU A 74 7.49 1.08 -13.44
C LEU A 74 7.76 0.51 -14.85
N SER A 75 9.02 0.48 -15.29
CA SER A 75 9.37 -0.17 -16.56
C SER A 75 9.48 -1.69 -16.47
N GLN A 76 9.75 -2.23 -15.27
CA GLN A 76 9.87 -3.68 -15.04
C GLN A 76 8.52 -4.34 -14.71
N TYR A 77 7.59 -3.58 -14.15
CA TYR A 77 6.23 -4.02 -13.86
C TYR A 77 5.27 -2.87 -14.12
N THR A 78 4.55 -2.98 -15.21
CA THR A 78 3.67 -1.93 -15.73
C THR A 78 2.23 -2.11 -15.23
N GLN A 79 1.38 -1.11 -15.46
CA GLN A 79 -0.06 -1.25 -15.22
C GLN A 79 -0.68 -2.41 -16.03
N TRP A 80 -0.14 -2.71 -17.21
CA TRP A 80 -0.64 -3.79 -18.07
C TRP A 80 -0.35 -5.18 -17.51
N ASP A 81 0.80 -5.33 -16.83
CA ASP A 81 1.14 -6.58 -16.14
C ASP A 81 0.16 -6.83 -15.00
N PHE A 82 -0.21 -5.77 -14.24
CA PHE A 82 -1.19 -5.90 -13.18
C PHE A 82 -2.60 -6.15 -13.71
N ILE A 83 -3.01 -5.49 -14.81
CA ILE A 83 -4.29 -5.75 -15.49
C ILE A 83 -4.35 -7.20 -15.97
N SER A 84 -3.26 -7.72 -16.53
CA SER A 84 -3.17 -9.13 -16.94
C SER A 84 -3.41 -10.07 -15.76
N LEU A 85 -2.78 -9.82 -14.62
CA LEU A 85 -2.98 -10.61 -13.40
C LEU A 85 -4.43 -10.54 -12.91
N VAL A 86 -5.06 -9.37 -12.93
CA VAL A 86 -6.49 -9.20 -12.58
C VAL A 86 -7.39 -10.02 -13.51
N ASN A 87 -7.08 -10.02 -14.80
CA ASN A 87 -7.81 -10.80 -15.81
C ASN A 87 -7.61 -12.32 -15.64
N GLU A 88 -6.40 -12.78 -15.31
CA GLU A 88 -6.12 -14.19 -15.02
C GLU A 88 -6.96 -14.75 -13.87
N TYR A 89 -7.31 -13.88 -12.91
CA TYR A 89 -8.21 -14.23 -11.80
C TYR A 89 -9.69 -14.05 -12.13
N GLY A 90 -10.04 -13.65 -13.36
CA GLY A 90 -11.40 -13.42 -13.79
C GLY A 90 -12.12 -12.28 -13.06
N ILE A 91 -11.37 -11.34 -12.48
CA ILE A 91 -11.93 -10.20 -11.76
C ILE A 91 -12.50 -9.21 -12.77
N LYS A 92 -13.82 -9.04 -12.74
CA LYS A 92 -14.51 -8.06 -13.59
C LYS A 92 -14.18 -6.64 -13.17
N HIS A 93 -13.97 -5.77 -14.15
CA HIS A 93 -13.61 -4.39 -13.90
C HIS A 93 -14.05 -3.48 -15.06
N HIS A 94 -14.15 -2.21 -14.80
CA HIS A 94 -14.48 -1.19 -15.79
C HIS A 94 -13.58 0.03 -15.65
N GLU A 95 -13.46 0.77 -16.75
CA GLU A 95 -12.91 2.12 -16.74
C GLU A 95 -13.99 3.10 -16.27
N LYS A 96 -13.65 3.96 -15.31
CA LYS A 96 -14.54 5.01 -14.84
C LYS A 96 -14.30 6.32 -15.60
N THR A 97 -13.24 7.07 -15.23
CA THR A 97 -12.86 8.33 -15.87
C THR A 97 -11.35 8.40 -15.95
N LEU A 98 -10.82 9.02 -17.00
CA LEU A 98 -9.40 9.31 -17.17
C LEU A 98 -8.49 8.08 -17.00
N GLY A 99 -8.92 6.93 -17.48
CA GLY A 99 -8.14 5.68 -17.44
C GLY A 99 -8.17 4.95 -16.11
N GLN A 100 -8.91 5.40 -15.12
CA GLN A 100 -9.03 4.73 -13.81
C GLN A 100 -9.79 3.41 -13.92
N LEU A 101 -9.22 2.31 -13.43
CA LEU A 101 -9.84 0.99 -13.42
C LEU A 101 -10.32 0.60 -12.02
N PHE A 102 -11.58 0.18 -11.96
CA PHE A 102 -12.26 -0.25 -10.73
C PHE A 102 -12.82 -1.65 -10.87
N CYS A 103 -12.78 -2.43 -9.80
CA CYS A 103 -13.52 -3.69 -9.76
C CYS A 103 -15.02 -3.43 -9.85
N ASP A 104 -15.74 -4.31 -10.56
CA ASP A 104 -17.20 -4.19 -10.69
C ASP A 104 -17.90 -4.50 -9.37
N ASP A 105 -17.45 -5.54 -8.67
CA ASP A 105 -18.12 -6.07 -7.49
C ASP A 105 -17.51 -5.50 -6.20
N THR A 106 -16.28 -5.87 -5.86
CA THR A 106 -15.70 -5.51 -4.56
C THR A 106 -14.17 -5.40 -4.58
N ALA A 107 -13.64 -4.49 -3.78
CA ALA A 107 -12.20 -4.38 -3.50
C ALA A 107 -11.61 -5.66 -2.87
N LYS A 108 -12.45 -6.52 -2.30
CA LYS A 108 -12.04 -7.80 -1.71
C LYS A 108 -11.43 -8.73 -2.75
N ASP A 109 -11.87 -8.68 -3.99
CA ASP A 109 -11.36 -9.54 -5.08
C ASP A 109 -9.87 -9.34 -5.30
N ILE A 110 -9.39 -8.08 -5.25
CA ILE A 110 -7.97 -7.77 -5.33
C ILE A 110 -7.20 -8.30 -4.12
N VAL A 111 -7.76 -8.20 -2.92
CA VAL A 111 -7.11 -8.73 -1.71
C VAL A 111 -7.03 -10.26 -1.79
N ASP A 112 -8.11 -10.92 -2.17
CA ASP A 112 -8.16 -12.38 -2.31
C ASP A 112 -7.19 -12.88 -3.39
N MET A 113 -7.07 -12.19 -4.51
CA MET A 113 -6.09 -12.44 -5.55
C MET A 113 -4.66 -12.37 -4.99
N LEU A 114 -4.29 -11.29 -4.30
CA LEU A 114 -2.96 -11.13 -3.72
C LEU A 114 -2.64 -12.22 -2.68
N LEU A 115 -3.62 -12.58 -1.86
CA LEU A 115 -3.48 -13.67 -0.89
C LEU A 115 -3.32 -15.03 -1.57
N ALA A 116 -4.04 -15.27 -2.67
CA ALA A 116 -3.90 -16.48 -3.46
C ALA A 116 -2.52 -16.58 -4.12
N GLU A 117 -1.97 -15.46 -4.63
CA GLU A 117 -0.61 -15.40 -5.14
C GLU A 117 0.43 -15.68 -4.05
N CYS A 118 0.27 -15.09 -2.86
CA CYS A 118 1.11 -15.41 -1.70
C CYS A 118 1.06 -16.91 -1.35
N LYS A 119 -0.12 -17.50 -1.38
CA LYS A 119 -0.29 -18.94 -1.12
C LYS A 119 0.41 -19.81 -2.17
N LYS A 120 0.28 -19.48 -3.46
CA LYS A 120 1.01 -20.16 -4.54
C LYS A 120 2.53 -20.08 -4.36
N ALA A 121 3.01 -18.92 -3.90
CA ALA A 121 4.42 -18.66 -3.62
C ALA A 121 4.89 -19.16 -2.24
N GLN A 122 4.06 -19.91 -1.51
CA GLN A 122 4.34 -20.51 -0.19
C GLN A 122 4.75 -19.47 0.88
N VAL A 123 4.22 -18.27 0.81
CA VAL A 123 4.46 -17.20 1.79
C VAL A 123 3.70 -17.50 3.09
N ASP A 124 4.37 -17.42 4.24
CA ASP A 124 3.76 -17.52 5.57
C ASP A 124 3.27 -16.14 6.03
N ILE A 125 1.97 -15.98 6.17
CA ILE A 125 1.36 -14.70 6.57
C ILE A 125 0.84 -14.80 8.01
N LYS A 126 1.40 -13.97 8.88
CA LYS A 126 1.06 -13.87 10.31
C LYS A 126 0.37 -12.54 10.60
N ASN A 127 -0.96 -12.55 10.56
CA ASN A 127 -1.77 -11.41 10.98
C ASN A 127 -1.89 -11.31 12.50
N ARG A 128 -2.43 -10.20 13.01
CA ARG A 128 -2.53 -9.90 14.45
C ARG A 128 -1.20 -10.05 15.19
N THR A 129 -0.11 -9.71 14.53
CA THR A 129 1.23 -9.81 15.06
C THR A 129 1.82 -8.41 15.19
N GLU A 130 2.02 -8.00 16.42
CA GLU A 130 2.69 -6.73 16.72
C GLU A 130 4.20 -6.91 16.66
N ILE A 131 4.88 -5.96 16.05
CA ILE A 131 6.34 -5.86 16.05
C ILE A 131 6.73 -5.07 17.30
N ILE A 132 7.52 -5.69 18.17
CA ILE A 132 7.99 -5.10 19.42
C ILE A 132 9.25 -4.28 19.15
N ASP A 133 10.25 -4.89 18.56
CA ASP A 133 11.49 -4.24 18.17
C ASP A 133 12.14 -4.95 16.97
N ILE A 134 13.13 -4.28 16.37
CA ILE A 134 13.92 -4.78 15.25
C ILE A 134 15.38 -4.42 15.51
N GLU A 135 16.25 -5.41 15.42
CA GLU A 135 17.70 -5.25 15.55
C GLU A 135 18.42 -5.82 14.32
N PHE A 136 19.64 -5.36 14.08
CA PHE A 136 20.54 -5.96 13.11
C PHE A 136 21.78 -6.43 13.83
N ALA A 137 21.95 -7.75 13.91
CA ALA A 137 23.08 -8.39 14.57
C ALA A 137 23.48 -9.65 13.80
N GLU A 138 24.75 -9.99 13.83
CA GLU A 138 25.28 -11.19 13.18
C GLU A 138 24.89 -11.30 11.68
N ASN A 139 24.88 -10.16 11.00
CA ASN A 139 24.51 -10.03 9.59
C ASN A 139 23.05 -10.48 9.28
N ARG A 140 22.15 -10.39 10.27
CA ARG A 140 20.72 -10.71 10.12
C ARG A 140 19.86 -9.69 10.83
N TYR A 141 18.65 -9.50 10.33
CA TYR A 141 17.61 -8.77 11.04
C TYR A 141 16.94 -9.68 12.05
N ILE A 142 16.89 -9.26 13.29
CA ILE A 142 16.18 -9.92 14.39
C ILE A 142 14.89 -9.12 14.62
N VAL A 143 13.75 -9.76 14.48
CA VAL A 143 12.43 -9.15 14.64
C VAL A 143 11.73 -9.81 15.81
N ASN A 144 11.59 -9.09 16.90
CA ASN A 144 10.83 -9.53 18.07
C ASN A 144 9.37 -9.13 17.91
N THR A 145 8.50 -10.09 18.06
CA THR A 145 7.05 -9.93 17.83
C THR A 145 6.23 -10.45 19.01
N SER A 146 4.95 -10.13 19.04
CA SER A 146 4.00 -10.72 20.00
C SER A 146 3.84 -12.25 19.87
N GLN A 147 4.37 -12.86 18.81
CA GLN A 147 4.33 -14.31 18.56
C GLN A 147 5.72 -14.98 18.68
N GLY A 148 6.73 -14.26 19.18
CA GLY A 148 8.09 -14.76 19.37
C GLY A 148 9.13 -14.03 18.51
N ALA A 149 10.34 -14.55 18.50
CA ALA A 149 11.48 -13.96 17.81
C ALA A 149 11.76 -14.67 16.47
N PHE A 150 12.00 -13.86 15.46
CA PHE A 150 12.30 -14.28 14.09
C PHE A 150 13.60 -13.63 13.61
N SER A 151 14.30 -14.28 12.68
CA SER A 151 15.45 -13.64 12.03
C SER A 151 15.45 -13.88 10.53
N SER A 152 15.90 -12.87 9.76
CA SER A 152 15.98 -12.93 8.30
C SER A 152 17.28 -12.32 7.77
N GLU A 153 17.62 -12.68 6.54
CA GLU A 153 18.70 -12.05 5.78
C GLU A 153 18.28 -10.68 5.26
N SER A 154 17.00 -10.55 4.89
CA SER A 154 16.44 -9.33 4.37
C SER A 154 15.17 -8.92 5.13
N LEU A 155 15.02 -7.61 5.34
CA LEU A 155 13.85 -7.01 5.95
C LEU A 155 13.23 -6.00 4.99
N VAL A 156 11.92 -6.12 4.78
CA VAL A 156 11.14 -5.18 3.96
C VAL A 156 10.12 -4.46 4.83
N ILE A 157 10.16 -3.15 4.82
CA ILE A 157 9.18 -2.30 5.49
C ILE A 157 8.13 -1.86 4.47
N ALA A 158 6.94 -2.45 4.55
CA ALA A 158 5.81 -2.22 3.64
C ALA A 158 4.55 -1.74 4.37
N THR A 159 4.72 -1.00 5.46
CA THR A 159 3.65 -0.56 6.37
C THR A 159 2.77 0.56 5.80
N GLY A 160 3.15 1.12 4.66
CA GLY A 160 2.47 2.23 4.02
C GLY A 160 2.70 3.58 4.74
N GLY A 161 2.08 4.61 4.20
CA GLY A 161 2.17 5.98 4.73
C GLY A 161 1.08 6.31 5.75
N LEU A 162 1.11 7.54 6.26
CA LEU A 162 0.25 8.04 7.34
C LEU A 162 -1.21 8.33 6.92
N SER A 163 -1.55 8.15 5.64
CA SER A 163 -2.92 8.32 5.18
C SER A 163 -3.87 7.34 5.88
N MET A 164 -5.08 7.80 6.19
CA MET A 164 -6.15 7.02 6.83
C MET A 164 -5.77 6.45 8.21
N PRO A 165 -5.51 7.29 9.22
CA PRO A 165 -5.12 6.85 10.57
C PRO A 165 -6.12 5.89 11.21
N LYS A 166 -7.42 6.03 10.91
CA LYS A 166 -8.50 5.14 11.40
C LYS A 166 -8.34 3.69 10.94
N LEU A 167 -7.52 3.41 9.93
CA LEU A 167 -7.19 2.08 9.45
C LEU A 167 -5.87 1.54 10.04
N GLY A 168 -5.35 2.16 11.10
CA GLY A 168 -4.14 1.72 11.78
C GLY A 168 -2.84 2.20 11.13
N ALA A 169 -2.88 3.27 10.31
CA ALA A 169 -1.66 3.88 9.81
C ALA A 169 -0.84 4.48 10.96
N THR A 170 0.43 4.11 11.02
CA THR A 170 1.37 4.58 12.06
C THR A 170 2.68 5.04 11.43
N PRO A 171 3.49 5.87 12.12
CA PRO A 171 4.82 6.27 11.65
C PRO A 171 5.87 5.15 11.81
N PHE A 172 5.48 3.90 12.01
CA PHE A 172 6.39 2.81 12.30
C PHE A 172 7.52 2.69 11.26
N GLY A 173 7.19 2.69 9.97
CA GLY A 173 8.18 2.56 8.91
C GLY A 173 9.21 3.71 8.91
N TYR A 174 8.79 4.92 9.20
CA TYR A 174 9.71 6.06 9.32
C TYR A 174 10.65 5.90 10.51
N ARG A 175 10.13 5.48 11.68
CA ARG A 175 10.98 5.24 12.87
C ARG A 175 12.02 4.15 12.62
N ILE A 176 11.67 3.10 11.91
CA ILE A 176 12.64 2.05 11.56
C ILE A 176 13.69 2.59 10.58
N ALA A 177 13.30 3.38 9.59
CA ALA A 177 14.27 4.00 8.69
C ALA A 177 15.26 4.91 9.45
N GLU A 178 14.78 5.75 10.35
CA GLU A 178 15.61 6.59 11.22
C GLU A 178 16.54 5.76 12.11
N GLN A 179 16.03 4.68 12.71
CA GLN A 179 16.81 3.75 13.53
C GLN A 179 18.00 3.17 12.76
N PHE A 180 17.83 2.90 11.47
CA PHE A 180 18.89 2.41 10.58
C PHE A 180 19.66 3.53 9.86
N GLY A 181 19.53 4.78 10.30
CA GLY A 181 20.27 5.92 9.77
C GLY A 181 19.83 6.36 8.36
N ILE A 182 18.66 5.94 7.89
CA ILE A 182 18.13 6.36 6.60
C ILE A 182 17.39 7.69 6.76
N PRO A 183 17.81 8.76 6.07
CA PRO A 183 17.18 10.06 6.19
C PRO A 183 15.74 10.06 5.67
N ILE A 184 14.85 10.71 6.40
CA ILE A 184 13.45 10.85 6.03
C ILE A 184 13.21 12.22 5.39
N ILE A 185 12.68 12.22 4.18
CA ILE A 185 12.13 13.43 3.57
C ILE A 185 10.80 13.73 4.24
N PRO A 186 10.61 14.96 4.79
CA PRO A 186 9.38 15.32 5.48
C PRO A 186 8.14 15.03 4.61
N THR A 187 7.20 14.29 5.18
CA THR A 187 5.96 13.94 4.50
C THR A 187 5.04 15.15 4.40
N LYS A 188 4.35 15.28 3.26
CA LYS A 188 3.32 16.30 3.04
C LYS A 188 2.05 15.63 2.56
N ALA A 189 0.89 16.11 3.00
CA ALA A 189 -0.37 15.65 2.46
C ALA A 189 -0.52 16.16 1.02
N ALA A 190 -0.73 15.23 0.09
CA ALA A 190 -0.90 15.55 -1.32
C ALA A 190 -2.38 15.77 -1.69
N LEU A 191 -3.30 15.20 -0.91
CA LEU A 191 -4.74 15.35 -1.07
C LEU A 191 -5.35 15.68 0.29
N VAL A 192 -5.99 16.84 0.39
CA VAL A 192 -6.66 17.31 1.60
C VAL A 192 -8.06 17.81 1.25
N PRO A 193 -9.05 17.58 2.12
CA PRO A 193 -10.38 18.17 1.92
C PRO A 193 -10.35 19.67 2.22
N PHE A 194 -11.19 20.43 1.54
CA PHE A 194 -11.50 21.77 1.98
C PHE A 194 -12.25 21.73 3.32
N THR A 195 -11.90 22.63 4.22
CA THR A 195 -12.67 22.87 5.44
C THR A 195 -13.68 23.98 5.16
N LEU A 196 -14.91 23.76 5.55
CA LEU A 196 -15.99 24.71 5.39
C LEU A 196 -16.16 25.51 6.69
N HIS A 197 -16.41 26.82 6.56
CA HIS A 197 -16.91 27.60 7.68
C HIS A 197 -18.33 27.15 8.06
N GLU A 198 -18.76 27.43 9.29
CA GLU A 198 -20.07 26.96 9.77
C GLU A 198 -21.24 27.43 8.91
N HIS A 199 -21.16 28.65 8.37
CA HIS A 199 -22.17 29.18 7.45
C HIS A 199 -22.26 28.35 6.17
N ASP A 200 -21.14 28.06 5.53
CA ASP A 200 -21.10 27.25 4.29
C ASP A 200 -21.55 25.80 4.56
N LYS A 201 -21.15 25.26 5.71
CA LYS A 201 -21.56 23.93 6.14
C LYS A 201 -23.09 23.83 6.35
N ALA A 202 -23.72 24.88 6.83
CA ALA A 202 -25.17 24.92 6.98
C ALA A 202 -25.90 24.87 5.62
N VAL A 203 -25.28 25.44 4.59
CA VAL A 203 -25.90 25.49 3.22
C VAL A 203 -25.63 24.19 2.44
N ILE A 204 -24.40 23.65 2.48
CA ILE A 204 -24.00 22.55 1.59
C ILE A 204 -23.80 21.22 2.33
N GLY A 205 -23.93 21.21 3.66
CA GLY A 205 -23.70 20.00 4.46
C GLY A 205 -24.67 18.85 4.15
N GLU A 206 -25.88 19.16 3.70
CA GLU A 206 -26.89 18.18 3.27
C GLU A 206 -26.59 17.57 1.88
N LEU A 207 -25.67 18.17 1.12
CA LEU A 207 -25.26 17.73 -0.21
C LEU A 207 -24.16 16.66 -0.18
N SER A 208 -23.97 16.00 0.96
CA SER A 208 -22.96 14.94 1.11
C SER A 208 -23.17 13.83 0.08
N GLY A 209 -22.09 13.49 -0.67
CA GLY A 209 -22.12 12.46 -1.71
C GLY A 209 -22.45 12.98 -3.11
N ILE A 210 -22.77 14.26 -3.28
CA ILE A 210 -22.95 14.89 -4.59
C ILE A 210 -21.58 15.28 -5.16
N SER A 211 -21.38 14.98 -6.43
CA SER A 211 -20.21 15.43 -7.20
C SER A 211 -20.62 16.48 -8.22
N VAL A 212 -19.82 17.52 -8.33
CA VAL A 212 -20.04 18.61 -9.30
C VAL A 212 -18.73 18.91 -10.03
N ASP A 213 -18.83 19.32 -11.27
CA ASP A 213 -17.70 19.90 -11.98
C ASP A 213 -17.41 21.29 -11.41
N ALA A 214 -16.18 21.48 -10.96
CA ALA A 214 -15.75 22.71 -10.33
C ALA A 214 -14.35 23.11 -10.76
N SER A 215 -14.10 24.40 -10.81
CA SER A 215 -12.76 24.97 -10.96
C SER A 215 -12.36 25.65 -9.65
N ALA A 216 -11.17 25.36 -9.16
CA ALA A 216 -10.61 26.02 -7.99
C ALA A 216 -9.36 26.80 -8.40
N SER A 217 -9.24 28.06 -7.95
CA SER A 217 -8.05 28.88 -8.19
C SER A 217 -7.55 29.46 -6.88
N CYS A 218 -6.24 29.60 -6.77
CA CYS A 218 -5.58 30.22 -5.64
C CYS A 218 -4.42 31.09 -6.15
N ASN A 219 -4.39 32.37 -5.78
CA ASN A 219 -3.30 33.30 -6.13
C ASN A 219 -2.97 33.33 -7.62
N ASN A 220 -3.98 33.43 -8.49
CA ASN A 220 -3.85 33.43 -9.95
C ASN A 220 -3.27 32.14 -10.58
N THR A 221 -3.22 31.06 -9.86
CA THR A 221 -2.95 29.71 -10.39
C THR A 221 -4.26 28.93 -10.43
N SER A 222 -4.66 28.54 -11.64
CA SER A 222 -5.84 27.67 -11.88
C SER A 222 -5.41 26.21 -12.01
#